data_7f2f54d1dda4620936a625509d404942
#
_entry.id   7f2f54d1dda4620936a625509d404942
#
_cell.length_a   1.000
_cell.length_b   1.000
_cell.length_c   1.000
_cell.angle_alpha   90.00
_cell.angle_beta   90.00
_cell.angle_gamma   90.00
#
_symmetry.space_group_name_H-M   'P 1'
#
loop_
_entity.id
_entity.type
_entity.pdbx_description
1 polymer ?
#
loop_
_entity_poly.entity_id
_entity_poly.type
_entity_poly.pdbx_seq_one_letter_code
_entity_poly.pdbx_strand_id
1 'polypeptide(L)'
;MTRPSRELSRREYLAGSGAAALTGLAGCTGVLGSDGSDTLTVAYMPIYPDMQYFVMDQEGYFDELDASVEGKQFTDGPSIVKAYASGDIDVAMFGIVPAMIVVDRGIAAKVVAANIEEPMGILAHDRFAEMWDPNDPAGSFEQWRSETGERFTFGTFPEGSVPDILLRYWLVDEHDLEPGKHVDIVGAGGANAVFQGLANEEFDGTSIMEPVPTKIAANDLPYQFIDVAADFMPGQPAAVTLMADEVRDSDTAAAFVRQHRRATEFISSNRETAAEHASAVVGEQSLPVDVARQAMESPLSNFITDPREIESGTKIFAEYANRLGKTDSTLSAEQVFDYSVYDGLE
;
A
#
# COMPACT_ATOMS: atom_id res chain seq x y z
N MET A 1 -17.63 -55.32 -34.62
CA MET A 1 -18.93 -54.63 -34.78
C MET A 1 -18.88 -53.38 -33.90
N THR A 2 -18.49 -52.32 -34.49
CA THR A 2 -18.30 -50.97 -33.89
C THR A 2 -19.50 -50.11 -34.25
N ARG A 3 -20.16 -49.52 -33.26
CA ARG A 3 -21.22 -48.54 -33.48
C ARG A 3 -20.60 -47.12 -33.40
N PRO A 4 -20.97 -46.20 -34.31
CA PRO A 4 -20.49 -44.84 -34.29
C PRO A 4 -21.32 -43.96 -33.36
N SER A 5 -20.63 -43.07 -32.62
CA SER A 5 -21.19 -42.00 -31.79
C SER A 5 -21.65 -40.84 -32.69
N ARG A 6 -22.86 -40.40 -32.48
CA ARG A 6 -23.51 -39.30 -33.21
C ARG A 6 -23.25 -37.99 -32.51
N GLU A 7 -22.51 -37.09 -33.11
CA GLU A 7 -22.31 -35.71 -32.67
C GLU A 7 -23.58 -34.92 -32.97
N LEU A 8 -24.12 -34.26 -31.93
CA LEU A 8 -25.25 -33.32 -32.02
C LEU A 8 -24.73 -31.90 -32.27
N SER A 9 -25.21 -31.30 -33.36
CA SER A 9 -24.86 -29.97 -33.84
C SER A 9 -25.56 -28.86 -33.02
N ARG A 10 -24.84 -27.75 -32.82
CA ARG A 10 -25.26 -26.54 -32.08
C ARG A 10 -26.50 -25.79 -32.63
N ARG A 11 -27.22 -26.35 -33.62
CA ARG A 11 -28.33 -25.69 -34.29
C ARG A 11 -29.74 -26.13 -33.85
N GLU A 12 -29.86 -27.11 -32.96
CA GLU A 12 -31.19 -27.68 -32.59
C GLU A 12 -31.71 -27.18 -31.24
N TYR A 13 -31.10 -26.14 -30.63
CA TYR A 13 -31.54 -25.62 -29.31
C TYR A 13 -32.37 -24.33 -29.39
N LEU A 14 -32.78 -23.88 -30.58
CA LEU A 14 -33.56 -22.65 -30.77
C LEU A 14 -34.85 -22.89 -31.57
N ALA A 15 -35.68 -23.83 -31.11
CA ALA A 15 -37.06 -23.88 -31.60
C ALA A 15 -38.01 -24.59 -30.62
N GLY A 16 -38.76 -23.84 -29.88
CA GLY A 16 -39.83 -24.33 -29.00
C GLY A 16 -40.31 -23.22 -28.11
N SER A 17 -41.00 -22.23 -28.69
CA SER A 17 -42.43 -21.97 -28.72
C SER A 17 -43.05 -21.86 -27.34
N GLY A 18 -43.76 -20.91 -27.01
CA GLY A 18 -44.85 -20.21 -27.55
C GLY A 18 -45.81 -19.78 -26.47
N ALA A 19 -46.32 -18.67 -26.65
CA ALA A 19 -47.44 -17.93 -26.10
C ALA A 19 -48.42 -18.68 -25.17
N ALA A 20 -48.70 -18.07 -24.01
CA ALA A 20 -50.05 -17.99 -23.44
C ALA A 20 -50.17 -16.89 -22.37
N ALA A 21 -50.93 -15.90 -22.72
CA ALA A 21 -52.06 -15.34 -22.00
C ALA A 21 -51.79 -14.30 -20.93
N LEU A 22 -52.06 -13.06 -21.31
CA LEU A 22 -52.49 -11.91 -20.50
C LEU A 22 -53.76 -12.24 -19.71
N THR A 23 -53.69 -12.14 -18.38
CA THR A 23 -54.82 -11.69 -17.58
C THR A 23 -54.33 -10.88 -16.40
N GLY A 24 -54.83 -9.66 -16.31
CA GLY A 24 -54.47 -8.63 -15.39
C GLY A 24 -54.93 -8.88 -13.94
N LEU A 25 -54.44 -8.00 -13.11
CA LEU A 25 -55.19 -7.16 -12.16
C LEU A 25 -54.23 -6.57 -11.14
N ALA A 26 -54.11 -5.31 -11.25
CA ALA A 26 -54.19 -4.29 -10.20
C ALA A 26 -53.71 -4.66 -8.77
N GLY A 27 -52.71 -3.90 -8.33
CA GLY A 27 -52.71 -3.34 -7.00
C GLY A 27 -51.93 -4.14 -5.94
N CYS A 28 -50.67 -3.77 -5.81
CA CYS A 28 -50.08 -3.52 -4.51
C CYS A 28 -48.85 -2.67 -4.79
N THR A 29 -48.92 -1.38 -4.61
CA THR A 29 -47.76 -0.53 -4.33
C THR A 29 -47.26 -0.97 -2.94
N GLY A 30 -46.62 -2.13 -2.87
CA GLY A 30 -45.71 -2.43 -1.81
C GLY A 30 -44.50 -1.56 -2.04
N VAL A 31 -44.33 -0.56 -1.21
CA VAL A 31 -43.05 0.00 -0.90
C VAL A 31 -42.20 -1.20 -0.42
N LEU A 32 -41.48 -1.81 -1.35
CA LEU A 32 -40.32 -2.60 -1.00
C LEU A 32 -39.33 -1.55 -0.52
N GLY A 33 -39.32 -1.33 0.80
CA GLY A 33 -38.18 -0.76 1.45
C GLY A 33 -36.98 -1.59 0.96
N SER A 34 -36.07 -0.97 0.26
CA SER A 34 -34.74 -1.49 0.07
C SER A 34 -34.09 -1.49 1.45
N ASP A 35 -34.24 -2.57 2.22
CA ASP A 35 -33.28 -2.95 3.23
C ASP A 35 -32.03 -3.47 2.49
N GLY A 36 -31.53 -2.73 1.54
CA GLY A 36 -30.20 -2.86 1.02
C GLY A 36 -29.32 -2.03 1.94
N SER A 37 -28.73 -2.63 2.96
CA SER A 37 -27.52 -2.05 3.52
C SER A 37 -26.57 -1.86 2.35
N ASP A 38 -26.22 -0.61 2.04
CA ASP A 38 -25.26 -0.32 1.00
C ASP A 38 -23.98 -1.09 1.34
N THR A 39 -23.49 -1.91 0.41
CA THR A 39 -22.26 -2.68 0.62
C THR A 39 -21.08 -1.78 0.30
N LEU A 40 -20.22 -1.56 1.28
CA LEU A 40 -18.97 -0.81 1.12
C LEU A 40 -17.84 -1.79 0.76
N THR A 41 -17.32 -1.69 -0.44
CA THR A 41 -16.21 -2.53 -0.89
C THR A 41 -14.87 -1.90 -0.52
N VAL A 42 -14.15 -2.53 0.40
CA VAL A 42 -12.86 -2.05 0.91
C VAL A 42 -11.71 -2.91 0.35
N ALA A 43 -10.92 -2.33 -0.55
CA ALA A 43 -9.70 -2.97 -1.03
C ALA A 43 -8.54 -2.75 -0.04
N TYR A 44 -7.70 -3.77 0.11
CA TYR A 44 -6.49 -3.68 0.93
C TYR A 44 -5.37 -4.56 0.38
N MET A 45 -4.15 -4.26 0.78
CA MET A 45 -2.99 -5.12 0.58
C MET A 45 -2.60 -5.80 1.90
N PRO A 46 -2.16 -7.07 1.90
CA PRO A 46 -1.68 -7.73 3.10
C PRO A 46 -0.23 -7.29 3.41
N ILE A 47 -0.05 -5.98 3.64
CA ILE A 47 1.23 -5.34 3.93
C ILE A 47 1.18 -4.62 5.28
N TYR A 48 2.29 -4.60 5.97
CA TYR A 48 2.41 -4.00 7.29
C TYR A 48 1.91 -2.54 7.40
N PRO A 49 2.12 -1.64 6.42
CA PRO A 49 1.58 -0.28 6.46
C PRO A 49 0.04 -0.17 6.46
N ASP A 50 -0.69 -1.24 6.17
CA ASP A 50 -2.16 -1.26 6.15
C ASP A 50 -2.77 -1.83 7.45
N MET A 51 -2.05 -1.72 8.57
CA MET A 51 -2.42 -2.25 9.87
C MET A 51 -3.81 -1.83 10.37
N GLN A 52 -4.25 -0.62 10.04
CA GLN A 52 -5.59 -0.16 10.43
C GLN A 52 -6.68 -1.06 9.85
N TYR A 53 -6.53 -1.50 8.59
CA TYR A 53 -7.46 -2.46 8.01
C TYR A 53 -7.52 -3.75 8.83
N PHE A 54 -6.36 -4.29 9.21
CA PHE A 54 -6.29 -5.56 9.94
C PHE A 54 -6.96 -5.46 11.31
N VAL A 55 -6.74 -4.35 12.01
CA VAL A 55 -7.38 -4.09 13.30
C VAL A 55 -8.88 -3.88 13.13
N MET A 56 -9.32 -3.08 12.13
CA MET A 56 -10.75 -2.84 11.89
C MET A 56 -11.51 -4.14 11.60
N ASP A 57 -10.89 -5.04 10.83
CA ASP A 57 -11.47 -6.35 10.49
C ASP A 57 -11.49 -7.30 11.70
N GLN A 58 -10.36 -7.46 12.39
CA GLN A 58 -10.22 -8.44 13.47
C GLN A 58 -10.92 -8.02 14.76
N GLU A 59 -11.00 -6.73 15.05
CA GLU A 59 -11.70 -6.17 16.22
C GLU A 59 -13.18 -5.86 15.95
N GLY A 60 -13.68 -6.15 14.74
CA GLY A 60 -15.09 -5.96 14.38
C GLY A 60 -15.52 -4.49 14.25
N TYR A 61 -14.58 -3.57 14.00
CA TYR A 61 -14.92 -2.14 13.87
C TYR A 61 -15.72 -1.85 12.59
N PHE A 62 -15.63 -2.70 11.58
CA PHE A 62 -16.47 -2.63 10.39
C PHE A 62 -17.94 -2.90 10.69
N ASP A 63 -18.26 -3.72 11.70
CA ASP A 63 -19.64 -4.01 12.11
C ASP A 63 -20.35 -2.80 12.76
N GLU A 64 -19.58 -1.77 13.14
CA GLU A 64 -20.10 -0.52 13.71
C GLU A 64 -20.47 0.53 12.64
N LEU A 65 -20.25 0.23 11.35
CA LEU A 65 -20.67 1.09 10.24
C LEU A 65 -22.13 0.80 9.85
N ASP A 66 -22.85 1.83 9.42
CA ASP A 66 -24.20 1.69 8.89
C ASP A 66 -24.24 1.06 7.47
N ALA A 67 -23.14 0.45 7.04
CA ALA A 67 -22.96 -0.26 5.77
C ALA A 67 -22.40 -1.66 6.00
N SER A 68 -22.73 -2.60 5.15
CA SER A 68 -22.11 -3.91 5.13
C SER A 68 -20.74 -3.81 4.45
N VAL A 69 -19.65 -4.23 5.09
CA VAL A 69 -18.31 -4.15 4.52
C VAL A 69 -17.92 -5.46 3.82
N GLU A 70 -17.49 -5.36 2.56
CA GLU A 70 -16.85 -6.44 1.81
C GLU A 70 -15.37 -6.14 1.63
N GLY A 71 -14.50 -6.87 2.34
CA GLY A 71 -13.04 -6.74 2.19
C GLY A 71 -12.54 -7.46 0.94
N LYS A 72 -11.78 -6.77 0.06
CA LYS A 72 -11.13 -7.35 -1.12
C LYS A 72 -9.62 -7.24 -1.02
N GLN A 73 -8.95 -8.38 -0.89
CA GLN A 73 -7.50 -8.44 -0.84
C GLN A 73 -6.89 -8.38 -2.25
N PHE A 74 -5.85 -7.55 -2.40
CA PHE A 74 -5.04 -7.44 -3.61
C PHE A 74 -3.55 -7.66 -3.29
N THR A 75 -2.81 -8.15 -4.28
CA THR A 75 -1.37 -8.42 -4.13
C THR A 75 -0.50 -7.22 -4.52
N ASP A 76 -1.08 -6.24 -5.25
CA ASP A 76 -0.34 -5.09 -5.78
C ASP A 76 -1.25 -3.87 -6.02
N GLY A 77 -0.65 -2.68 -5.96
CA GLY A 77 -1.35 -1.42 -6.20
C GLY A 77 -1.92 -1.26 -7.61
N PRO A 78 -1.24 -1.65 -8.71
CA PRO A 78 -1.80 -1.59 -10.05
C PRO A 78 -3.11 -2.36 -10.23
N SER A 79 -3.29 -3.47 -9.52
CA SER A 79 -4.56 -4.23 -9.51
C SER A 79 -5.68 -3.46 -8.84
N ILE A 80 -5.40 -2.76 -7.74
CA ILE A 80 -6.37 -1.86 -7.07
C ILE A 80 -6.74 -0.69 -7.99
N VAL A 81 -5.76 -0.07 -8.67
CA VAL A 81 -6.03 1.01 -9.65
C VAL A 81 -6.98 0.56 -10.75
N LYS A 82 -6.86 -0.68 -11.24
CA LYS A 82 -7.79 -1.23 -12.23
C LYS A 82 -9.20 -1.45 -11.67
N ALA A 83 -9.28 -1.95 -10.45
CA ALA A 83 -10.56 -2.18 -9.77
C ALA A 83 -11.30 -0.86 -9.48
N TYR A 84 -10.59 0.21 -9.09
CA TYR A 84 -11.16 1.56 -9.03
C TYR A 84 -11.70 2.03 -10.38
N ALA A 85 -10.93 1.83 -11.46
CA ALA A 85 -11.35 2.24 -12.80
C ALA A 85 -12.59 1.48 -13.31
N SER A 86 -12.89 0.29 -12.77
CA SER A 86 -14.10 -0.47 -13.07
C SER A 86 -15.30 -0.09 -12.19
N GLY A 87 -15.10 0.71 -11.14
CA GLY A 87 -16.13 1.01 -10.13
C GLY A 87 -16.39 -0.14 -9.15
N ASP A 88 -15.42 -1.05 -8.97
CA ASP A 88 -15.55 -2.22 -8.10
C ASP A 88 -15.08 -1.96 -6.66
N ILE A 89 -14.59 -0.76 -6.37
CA ILE A 89 -13.96 -0.36 -5.09
C ILE A 89 -14.51 0.99 -4.64
N ASP A 90 -14.90 1.06 -3.39
CA ASP A 90 -15.37 2.27 -2.71
C ASP A 90 -14.26 2.92 -1.87
N VAL A 91 -13.49 2.10 -1.16
CA VAL A 91 -12.36 2.52 -0.32
C VAL A 91 -11.18 1.62 -0.60
N ALA A 92 -9.96 2.15 -0.60
CA ALA A 92 -8.76 1.32 -0.63
C ALA A 92 -7.70 1.80 0.36
N MET A 93 -7.06 0.84 1.03
CA MET A 93 -5.90 1.04 1.88
C MET A 93 -4.70 0.44 1.17
N PHE A 94 -3.78 1.31 0.71
CA PHE A 94 -2.66 0.91 -0.17
C PHE A 94 -1.65 2.06 -0.33
N GLY A 95 -0.59 1.84 -1.11
CA GLY A 95 0.46 2.83 -1.29
C GLY A 95 -0.01 4.16 -1.90
N ILE A 96 0.61 5.27 -1.47
CA ILE A 96 0.31 6.63 -1.97
C ILE A 96 0.50 6.77 -3.48
N VAL A 97 1.51 6.11 -4.08
CA VAL A 97 1.78 6.25 -5.51
C VAL A 97 0.63 5.69 -6.37
N PRO A 98 0.15 4.44 -6.19
CA PRO A 98 -1.02 3.99 -6.90
C PRO A 98 -2.30 4.79 -6.55
N ALA A 99 -2.42 5.38 -5.35
CA ALA A 99 -3.52 6.31 -5.03
C ALA A 99 -3.44 7.56 -5.92
N MET A 100 -2.27 8.16 -6.08
CA MET A 100 -2.06 9.28 -7.02
C MET A 100 -2.37 8.89 -8.47
N ILE A 101 -2.05 7.67 -8.91
CA ILE A 101 -2.40 7.20 -10.25
C ILE A 101 -3.93 7.11 -10.45
N VAL A 102 -4.69 6.72 -9.43
CA VAL A 102 -6.17 6.75 -9.48
C VAL A 102 -6.66 8.18 -9.74
N VAL A 103 -6.16 9.15 -8.95
CA VAL A 103 -6.52 10.57 -9.08
C VAL A 103 -6.11 11.15 -10.44
N ASP A 104 -4.88 10.90 -10.88
CA ASP A 104 -4.34 11.41 -12.16
C ASP A 104 -5.12 10.91 -13.38
N ARG A 105 -5.70 9.71 -13.29
CA ARG A 105 -6.60 9.15 -14.33
C ARG A 105 -7.99 9.78 -14.33
N GLY A 106 -8.25 10.75 -13.46
CA GLY A 106 -9.52 11.44 -13.35
C GLY A 106 -10.62 10.59 -12.72
N ILE A 107 -10.28 9.53 -11.98
CA ILE A 107 -11.24 8.78 -11.19
C ILE A 107 -11.59 9.62 -9.96
N ALA A 108 -12.88 9.79 -9.72
CA ALA A 108 -13.40 10.62 -8.64
C ALA A 108 -13.16 9.97 -7.27
N ALA A 109 -11.98 10.19 -6.72
CA ALA A 109 -11.54 9.68 -5.41
C ALA A 109 -10.45 10.57 -4.82
N LYS A 110 -10.36 10.61 -3.49
CA LYS A 110 -9.32 11.35 -2.76
C LYS A 110 -8.84 10.59 -1.53
N VAL A 111 -7.62 10.88 -1.11
CA VAL A 111 -7.06 10.41 0.16
C VAL A 111 -7.75 11.15 1.31
N VAL A 112 -8.34 10.39 2.23
CA VAL A 112 -9.07 10.92 3.39
C VAL A 112 -8.36 10.62 4.73
N ALA A 113 -7.41 9.67 4.73
CA ALA A 113 -6.58 9.37 5.88
C ALA A 113 -5.19 8.89 5.44
N ALA A 114 -4.19 9.13 6.28
CA ALA A 114 -2.88 8.52 6.18
C ALA A 114 -2.83 7.28 7.08
N ASN A 115 -2.13 6.23 6.66
CA ASN A 115 -2.03 5.02 7.46
C ASN A 115 -0.74 5.02 8.32
N ILE A 116 0.35 5.54 7.74
CA ILE A 116 1.67 5.53 8.38
C ILE A 116 2.52 6.69 7.81
N GLU A 117 3.34 7.29 8.66
CA GLU A 117 4.26 8.38 8.34
C GLU A 117 5.71 7.95 8.58
N GLU A 118 6.60 8.33 7.68
CA GLU A 118 8.05 8.14 7.78
C GLU A 118 8.51 6.69 8.07
N PRO A 119 7.83 5.66 7.51
CA PRO A 119 8.15 4.28 7.87
C PRO A 119 9.42 3.73 7.20
N MET A 120 10.12 4.54 6.40
CA MET A 120 11.19 4.07 5.55
C MET A 120 12.58 4.33 6.13
N GLY A 121 13.49 3.38 5.88
CA GLY A 121 14.90 3.55 6.17
C GLY A 121 15.79 3.08 5.02
N ILE A 122 16.99 3.62 4.96
CA ILE A 122 18.06 3.19 4.06
C ILE A 122 18.98 2.28 4.87
N LEU A 123 19.04 1.00 4.48
CA LEU A 123 19.93 0.03 5.07
C LEU A 123 21.05 -0.31 4.09
N ALA A 124 22.24 -0.54 4.65
CA ALA A 124 23.39 -1.00 3.90
C ALA A 124 24.11 -2.12 4.66
N HIS A 125 24.82 -2.95 3.92
CA HIS A 125 25.68 -3.97 4.49
C HIS A 125 26.69 -3.34 5.48
N ASP A 126 26.93 -3.96 6.62
CA ASP A 126 27.78 -3.45 7.72
C ASP A 126 29.12 -2.94 7.22
N ARG A 127 29.75 -3.68 6.31
CA ARG A 127 31.01 -3.28 5.70
C ARG A 127 30.94 -1.94 4.96
N PHE A 128 29.79 -1.64 4.29
CA PHE A 128 29.57 -0.34 3.64
C PHE A 128 29.26 0.74 4.68
N ALA A 129 28.47 0.42 5.67
CA ALA A 129 28.14 1.36 6.74
C ALA A 129 29.37 1.87 7.50
N GLU A 130 30.42 1.04 7.63
CA GLU A 130 31.72 1.48 8.16
C GLU A 130 32.47 2.46 7.24
N MET A 131 32.15 2.49 5.95
CA MET A 131 32.73 3.40 4.94
C MET A 131 31.88 4.65 4.71
N TRP A 132 30.62 4.62 5.19
CA TRP A 132 29.66 5.67 4.90
C TRP A 132 30.04 7.00 5.56
N ASP A 133 30.28 8.01 4.73
CA ASP A 133 30.44 9.41 5.16
C ASP A 133 29.34 10.27 4.52
N PRO A 134 28.38 10.78 5.29
CA PRO A 134 27.30 11.63 4.76
C PRO A 134 27.81 12.97 4.21
N ASN A 135 29.07 13.37 4.48
CA ASN A 135 29.68 14.56 3.89
C ASN A 135 30.44 14.24 2.57
N ASP A 136 30.71 12.97 2.28
CA ASP A 136 31.31 12.49 1.02
C ASP A 136 30.62 11.19 0.55
N PRO A 137 29.33 11.22 0.23
CA PRO A 137 28.60 10.03 -0.21
C PRO A 137 29.20 9.38 -1.45
N ALA A 138 29.60 10.21 -2.44
CA ALA A 138 30.21 9.71 -3.67
C ALA A 138 31.55 8.98 -3.39
N GLY A 139 32.39 9.51 -2.50
CA GLY A 139 33.62 8.87 -2.06
C GLY A 139 33.37 7.52 -1.38
N SER A 140 32.31 7.40 -0.57
CA SER A 140 31.92 6.13 0.07
C SER A 140 31.58 5.05 -0.96
N PHE A 141 30.79 5.37 -1.99
CA PHE A 141 30.48 4.43 -3.08
C PHE A 141 31.67 4.13 -3.98
N GLU A 142 32.57 5.07 -4.21
CA GLU A 142 33.82 4.85 -4.95
C GLU A 142 34.77 3.93 -4.16
N GLN A 143 34.85 4.10 -2.84
CA GLN A 143 35.64 3.22 -1.97
C GLN A 143 35.08 1.78 -2.03
N TRP A 144 33.75 1.60 -1.90
CA TRP A 144 33.11 0.30 -2.05
C TRP A 144 33.48 -0.37 -3.36
N ARG A 145 33.35 0.36 -4.47
CA ARG A 145 33.68 -0.14 -5.80
C ARG A 145 35.17 -0.50 -5.93
N SER A 146 36.06 0.28 -5.32
CA SER A 146 37.49 0.01 -5.33
C SER A 146 37.83 -1.26 -4.57
N GLU A 147 37.11 -1.57 -3.48
CA GLU A 147 37.37 -2.73 -2.64
C GLU A 147 36.70 -4.02 -3.13
N THR A 148 35.51 -3.91 -3.73
CA THR A 148 34.72 -5.06 -4.20
C THR A 148 34.92 -5.36 -5.69
N GLY A 149 35.27 -4.35 -6.48
CA GLY A 149 35.32 -4.41 -7.95
C GLY A 149 33.96 -4.17 -8.61
N GLU A 150 32.88 -4.01 -7.84
CA GLU A 150 31.51 -3.85 -8.33
C GLU A 150 30.88 -2.58 -7.77
N ARG A 151 29.83 -2.05 -8.47
CA ARG A 151 29.05 -0.96 -7.92
C ARG A 151 28.16 -1.48 -6.81
N PHE A 152 27.86 -0.61 -5.85
CA PHE A 152 26.89 -0.88 -4.79
C PHE A 152 25.50 -1.08 -5.39
N THR A 153 24.84 -2.18 -5.05
CA THR A 153 23.52 -2.56 -5.57
C THR A 153 22.46 -2.43 -4.48
N PHE A 154 21.52 -1.51 -4.68
CA PHE A 154 20.31 -1.45 -3.86
C PHE A 154 19.25 -2.37 -4.44
N GLY A 155 18.74 -3.30 -3.61
CA GLY A 155 17.52 -4.05 -3.90
C GLY A 155 16.31 -3.38 -3.25
N THR A 156 15.29 -3.03 -4.02
CA THR A 156 14.08 -2.39 -3.50
C THR A 156 12.82 -2.89 -4.23
N PHE A 157 11.68 -2.27 -4.01
CA PHE A 157 10.45 -2.60 -4.74
C PHE A 157 10.55 -2.13 -6.20
N PRO A 158 9.62 -2.56 -7.08
CA PRO A 158 9.62 -2.16 -8.48
C PRO A 158 9.64 -0.64 -8.66
N GLU A 159 10.19 -0.20 -9.80
CA GLU A 159 10.29 1.22 -10.17
C GLU A 159 8.96 1.96 -10.05
N GLY A 160 8.99 3.10 -9.38
CA GLY A 160 7.84 3.95 -9.10
C GLY A 160 7.01 3.51 -7.90
N SER A 161 7.47 2.53 -7.13
CA SER A 161 6.92 2.21 -5.82
C SER A 161 7.39 3.22 -4.76
N VAL A 162 6.75 3.20 -3.59
CA VAL A 162 7.16 4.06 -2.46
C VAL A 162 8.63 3.88 -2.10
N PRO A 163 9.15 2.64 -1.89
CA PRO A 163 10.57 2.44 -1.58
C PRO A 163 11.52 2.89 -2.70
N ASP A 164 11.17 2.69 -3.97
CA ASP A 164 12.01 3.11 -5.09
C ASP A 164 12.08 4.64 -5.22
N ILE A 165 10.93 5.32 -5.09
CA ILE A 165 10.89 6.79 -5.14
C ILE A 165 11.70 7.40 -4.00
N LEU A 166 11.55 6.90 -2.77
CA LEU A 166 12.33 7.40 -1.64
C LEU A 166 13.83 7.21 -1.86
N LEU A 167 14.25 6.01 -2.32
CA LEU A 167 15.65 5.73 -2.63
C LEU A 167 16.21 6.69 -3.68
N ARG A 168 15.45 6.96 -4.75
CA ARG A 168 15.87 7.89 -5.80
C ARG A 168 15.99 9.32 -5.28
N TYR A 169 15.05 9.76 -4.45
CA TYR A 169 15.13 11.07 -3.80
C TYR A 169 16.37 11.16 -2.92
N TRP A 170 16.60 10.18 -2.05
CA TRP A 170 17.76 10.13 -1.18
C TRP A 170 19.09 10.15 -1.97
N LEU A 171 19.17 9.40 -3.07
CA LEU A 171 20.37 9.39 -3.91
C LEU A 171 20.55 10.72 -4.64
N VAL A 172 19.52 11.22 -5.32
CA VAL A 172 19.64 12.32 -6.29
C VAL A 172 19.55 13.69 -5.62
N ASP A 173 18.50 13.91 -4.80
CA ASP A 173 18.23 15.26 -4.27
C ASP A 173 18.96 15.51 -2.94
N GLU A 174 19.17 14.46 -2.11
CA GLU A 174 19.91 14.62 -0.84
C GLU A 174 21.45 14.51 -1.03
N HIS A 175 21.91 13.61 -1.91
CA HIS A 175 23.33 13.27 -2.00
C HIS A 175 23.98 13.53 -3.36
N ASP A 176 23.26 14.10 -4.34
CA ASP A 176 23.75 14.39 -5.71
C ASP A 176 24.37 13.15 -6.41
N LEU A 177 23.79 11.99 -6.17
CA LEU A 177 24.23 10.71 -6.72
C LEU A 177 23.32 10.28 -7.88
N GLU A 178 23.93 9.77 -8.96
CA GLU A 178 23.22 9.33 -10.16
C GLU A 178 23.08 7.79 -10.16
N PRO A 179 21.84 7.24 -10.06
CA PRO A 179 21.60 5.82 -10.33
C PRO A 179 22.13 5.38 -11.70
N GLY A 180 22.74 4.19 -11.75
CA GLY A 180 23.41 3.68 -12.95
C GLY A 180 24.86 4.16 -13.15
N LYS A 181 25.27 5.20 -12.43
CA LYS A 181 26.66 5.70 -12.43
C LYS A 181 27.38 5.39 -11.10
N HIS A 182 26.79 5.78 -9.97
CA HIS A 182 27.38 5.60 -8.64
C HIS A 182 26.90 4.28 -8.01
N VAL A 183 25.62 3.96 -8.15
CA VAL A 183 24.97 2.77 -7.62
C VAL A 183 24.08 2.13 -8.67
N ASP A 184 23.76 0.84 -8.49
CA ASP A 184 22.72 0.16 -9.26
C ASP A 184 21.46 -0.01 -8.39
N ILE A 185 20.27 0.13 -9.00
CA ILE A 185 18.97 -0.11 -8.35
C ILE A 185 18.32 -1.30 -9.03
N VAL A 186 17.96 -2.32 -8.24
CA VAL A 186 17.27 -3.52 -8.70
C VAL A 186 15.89 -3.58 -8.08
N GLY A 187 14.85 -3.60 -8.92
CA GLY A 187 13.47 -3.78 -8.48
C GLY A 187 13.18 -5.24 -8.17
N ALA A 188 12.93 -5.55 -6.90
CA ALA A 188 12.46 -6.85 -6.46
C ALA A 188 10.92 -6.88 -6.35
N GLY A 189 10.34 -8.08 -6.16
CA GLY A 189 8.88 -8.26 -6.22
C GLY A 189 8.09 -7.80 -4.99
N GLY A 190 8.77 -7.37 -3.92
CA GLY A 190 8.13 -6.94 -2.66
C GLY A 190 8.99 -7.30 -1.45
N ALA A 191 8.46 -7.07 -0.24
CA ALA A 191 9.20 -7.19 1.03
C ALA A 191 9.94 -8.54 1.20
N ASN A 192 9.27 -9.64 0.89
CA ASN A 192 9.90 -10.96 1.00
C ASN A 192 11.02 -11.16 -0.04
N ALA A 193 10.86 -10.65 -1.27
CA ALA A 193 11.89 -10.75 -2.29
C ALA A 193 13.12 -9.89 -1.94
N VAL A 194 12.91 -8.69 -1.42
CA VAL A 194 13.99 -7.83 -0.90
C VAL A 194 14.72 -8.54 0.24
N PHE A 195 13.98 -9.07 1.23
CA PHE A 195 14.59 -9.80 2.34
C PHE A 195 15.42 -11.00 1.87
N GLN A 196 14.92 -11.79 0.93
CA GLN A 196 15.66 -12.94 0.39
C GLN A 196 16.92 -12.52 -0.38
N GLY A 197 16.85 -11.44 -1.16
CA GLY A 197 17.99 -10.90 -1.89
C GLY A 197 19.09 -10.41 -0.94
N LEU A 198 18.72 -9.77 0.18
CA LEU A 198 19.67 -9.38 1.23
C LEU A 198 20.26 -10.62 1.94
N ALA A 199 19.42 -11.60 2.28
CA ALA A 199 19.88 -12.84 2.94
C ALA A 199 20.81 -13.70 2.06
N ASN A 200 20.70 -13.56 0.74
CA ASN A 200 21.56 -14.24 -0.23
C ASN A 200 22.76 -13.37 -0.69
N GLU A 201 22.93 -12.18 -0.11
CA GLU A 201 23.96 -11.21 -0.49
C GLU A 201 23.91 -10.81 -1.98
N GLU A 202 22.67 -10.81 -2.56
CA GLU A 202 22.41 -10.34 -3.94
C GLU A 202 22.30 -8.80 -3.99
N PHE A 203 22.04 -8.16 -2.84
CA PHE A 203 21.92 -6.73 -2.67
C PHE A 203 22.84 -6.25 -1.55
N ASP A 204 23.53 -5.14 -1.77
CA ASP A 204 24.41 -4.51 -0.80
C ASP A 204 23.65 -3.60 0.17
N GLY A 205 22.42 -3.19 -0.20
CA GLY A 205 21.55 -2.38 0.63
C GLY A 205 20.13 -2.32 0.11
N THR A 206 19.28 -1.58 0.80
CA THR A 206 17.87 -1.44 0.47
C THR A 206 17.29 -0.13 1.01
N SER A 207 16.22 0.36 0.36
CA SER A 207 15.26 1.29 0.94
C SER A 207 14.00 0.50 1.28
N ILE A 208 13.62 0.44 2.54
CA ILE A 208 12.56 -0.47 3.00
C ILE A 208 11.92 -0.01 4.31
N MET A 209 10.74 -0.53 4.59
CA MET A 209 9.96 -0.33 5.81
C MET A 209 9.88 -1.60 6.65
N GLU A 210 9.37 -1.48 7.87
CA GLU A 210 9.03 -2.64 8.68
C GLU A 210 8.05 -3.58 7.93
N PRO A 211 8.11 -4.88 8.15
CA PRO A 211 8.91 -5.61 9.16
C PRO A 211 10.30 -6.09 8.64
N VAL A 212 10.76 -5.63 7.48
CA VAL A 212 12.01 -6.15 6.88
C VAL A 212 13.24 -5.81 7.72
N PRO A 213 13.44 -4.58 8.22
CA PRO A 213 14.55 -4.27 9.13
C PRO A 213 14.57 -5.17 10.37
N THR A 214 13.40 -5.37 11.01
CA THR A 214 13.30 -6.27 12.16
C THR A 214 13.60 -7.73 11.78
N LYS A 215 13.17 -8.20 10.60
CA LYS A 215 13.53 -9.55 10.12
C LYS A 215 15.03 -9.69 9.86
N ILE A 216 15.68 -8.66 9.34
CA ILE A 216 17.13 -8.61 9.13
C ILE A 216 17.83 -8.81 10.48
N ALA A 217 17.46 -8.03 11.49
CA ALA A 217 18.03 -8.12 12.83
C ALA A 217 17.75 -9.48 13.50
N ALA A 218 16.52 -10.00 13.38
CA ALA A 218 16.14 -11.30 13.95
C ALA A 218 16.85 -12.52 13.32
N ASN A 219 17.41 -12.34 12.12
CA ASN A 219 18.19 -13.36 11.42
C ASN A 219 19.70 -13.10 11.43
N ASP A 220 20.18 -12.15 12.25
CA ASP A 220 21.60 -11.77 12.36
C ASP A 220 22.24 -11.45 10.99
N LEU A 221 21.46 -10.87 10.05
CA LEU A 221 22.01 -10.47 8.75
C LEU A 221 22.84 -9.18 8.89
N PRO A 222 23.96 -9.05 8.15
CA PRO A 222 24.93 -7.98 8.33
C PRO A 222 24.50 -6.68 7.65
N TYR A 223 23.36 -6.12 8.04
CA TYR A 223 22.84 -4.84 7.50
C TYR A 223 22.37 -3.96 8.64
N GLN A 224 22.64 -2.69 8.52
CA GLN A 224 22.23 -1.66 9.47
C GLN A 224 21.71 -0.41 8.77
N PHE A 225 20.98 0.42 9.49
CA PHE A 225 20.54 1.72 8.99
C PHE A 225 21.73 2.65 8.79
N ILE A 226 21.78 3.33 7.63
CA ILE A 226 22.68 4.45 7.34
C ILE A 226 21.91 5.76 7.27
N ASP A 227 20.58 5.71 7.09
CA ASP A 227 19.72 6.88 7.12
C ASP A 227 18.24 6.46 7.37
N VAL A 228 17.38 7.39 7.79
CA VAL A 228 15.93 7.20 7.97
C VAL A 228 15.14 8.35 7.37
N ALA A 229 13.96 8.05 6.82
CA ALA A 229 13.14 9.04 6.11
C ALA A 229 12.78 10.26 6.98
N ALA A 230 12.58 10.08 8.27
CA ALA A 230 12.30 11.15 9.22
C ALA A 230 13.38 12.27 9.22
N ASP A 231 14.63 11.93 8.91
CA ASP A 231 15.74 12.88 8.91
C ASP A 231 15.85 13.68 7.61
N PHE A 232 15.55 13.06 6.47
CA PHE A 232 15.74 13.72 5.15
C PHE A 232 14.44 14.01 4.39
N MET A 233 13.31 13.41 4.75
CA MET A 233 12.01 13.68 4.14
C MET A 233 10.89 13.70 5.21
N PRO A 234 10.83 14.72 6.07
CA PRO A 234 9.74 14.84 7.04
C PRO A 234 8.36 14.80 6.37
N GLY A 235 7.44 13.99 6.93
CA GLY A 235 6.13 13.73 6.34
C GLY A 235 6.18 12.75 5.16
N GLN A 236 7.14 11.85 5.12
CA GLN A 236 7.27 10.85 4.07
C GLN A 236 6.05 9.90 4.08
N PRO A 237 5.26 9.84 2.97
CA PRO A 237 4.09 9.00 2.87
C PRO A 237 4.45 7.55 2.51
N ALA A 238 3.65 6.59 2.98
CA ALA A 238 3.75 5.22 2.46
C ALA A 238 2.38 4.67 2.05
N ALA A 239 1.56 4.25 2.99
CA ALA A 239 0.20 3.79 2.75
C ALA A 239 -0.82 4.85 3.19
N VAL A 240 -1.95 4.88 2.48
CA VAL A 240 -3.05 5.82 2.65
C VAL A 240 -4.38 5.14 2.47
N THR A 241 -5.44 5.79 2.95
CA THR A 241 -6.83 5.42 2.70
C THR A 241 -7.42 6.36 1.64
N LEU A 242 -7.64 5.82 0.44
CA LEU A 242 -8.30 6.48 -0.68
C LEU A 242 -9.79 6.13 -0.66
N MET A 243 -10.66 7.11 -0.88
CA MET A 243 -12.12 6.94 -0.85
C MET A 243 -12.74 7.54 -2.10
N ALA A 244 -13.67 6.80 -2.73
CA ALA A 244 -14.45 7.29 -3.86
C ALA A 244 -15.38 8.45 -3.44
N ASP A 245 -15.61 9.41 -4.35
CA ASP A 245 -16.41 10.60 -4.06
C ASP A 245 -17.83 10.26 -3.59
N GLU A 246 -18.44 9.22 -4.15
CA GLU A 246 -19.80 8.78 -3.78
C GLU A 246 -19.90 8.40 -2.30
N VAL A 247 -18.86 7.76 -1.74
CA VAL A 247 -18.79 7.42 -0.32
C VAL A 247 -18.37 8.62 0.50
N ARG A 248 -17.38 9.38 0.00
CA ARG A 248 -16.81 10.53 0.71
C ARG A 248 -17.83 11.60 1.05
N ASP A 249 -18.85 11.79 0.21
CA ASP A 249 -19.94 12.75 0.40
C ASP A 249 -21.07 12.20 1.32
N SER A 250 -20.87 11.04 1.96
CA SER A 250 -21.86 10.38 2.83
C SER A 250 -21.45 10.35 4.30
N ASP A 251 -22.42 10.09 5.18
CA ASP A 251 -22.16 9.90 6.63
C ASP A 251 -21.24 8.69 6.91
N THR A 252 -21.20 7.71 5.99
CA THR A 252 -20.34 6.54 6.07
C THR A 252 -18.84 6.92 6.03
N ALA A 253 -18.47 7.98 5.31
CA ALA A 253 -17.09 8.43 5.24
C ALA A 253 -16.53 8.82 6.62
N ALA A 254 -17.26 9.69 7.34
CA ALA A 254 -16.86 10.11 8.69
C ALA A 254 -16.84 8.94 9.67
N ALA A 255 -17.81 8.02 9.57
CA ALA A 255 -17.84 6.80 10.38
C ALA A 255 -16.60 5.92 10.11
N PHE A 256 -16.27 5.69 8.83
CA PHE A 256 -15.09 4.90 8.42
C PHE A 256 -13.79 5.51 8.97
N VAL A 257 -13.56 6.80 8.75
CA VAL A 257 -12.31 7.47 9.22
C VAL A 257 -12.25 7.52 10.75
N ARG A 258 -13.39 7.57 11.45
CA ARG A 258 -13.43 7.42 12.90
C ARG A 258 -12.97 6.04 13.37
N GLN A 259 -13.40 4.98 12.69
CA GLN A 259 -12.91 3.61 13.00
C GLN A 259 -11.44 3.43 12.61
N HIS A 260 -10.98 4.04 11.51
CA HIS A 260 -9.56 4.09 11.15
C HIS A 260 -8.72 4.75 12.26
N ARG A 261 -9.15 5.91 12.79
CA ARG A 261 -8.48 6.57 13.92
C ARG A 261 -8.46 5.69 15.16
N ARG A 262 -9.59 5.05 15.48
CA ARG A 262 -9.68 4.10 16.60
C ARG A 262 -8.71 2.92 16.41
N ALA A 263 -8.57 2.41 15.20
CA ALA A 263 -7.61 1.36 14.89
C ALA A 263 -6.16 1.84 15.05
N THR A 264 -5.85 3.07 14.66
CA THR A 264 -4.54 3.70 14.91
C THR A 264 -4.23 3.81 16.42
N GLU A 265 -5.20 4.24 17.20
CA GLU A 265 -5.10 4.30 18.68
C GLU A 265 -4.94 2.91 19.29
N PHE A 266 -5.65 1.90 18.75
CA PHE A 266 -5.54 0.51 19.17
C PHE A 266 -4.13 -0.04 18.91
N ILE A 267 -3.57 0.18 17.72
CA ILE A 267 -2.21 -0.27 17.36
C ILE A 267 -1.19 0.27 18.38
N SER A 268 -1.31 1.54 18.76
CA SER A 268 -0.39 2.18 19.70
C SER A 268 -0.53 1.64 21.13
N SER A 269 -1.77 1.34 21.54
CA SER A 269 -2.12 0.98 22.93
C SER A 269 -2.06 -0.53 23.18
N ASN A 270 -2.24 -1.36 22.12
CA ASN A 270 -2.38 -2.80 22.19
C ASN A 270 -1.42 -3.52 21.24
N ARG A 271 -0.14 -3.13 21.26
CA ARG A 271 0.90 -3.59 20.32
C ARG A 271 1.01 -5.10 20.20
N GLU A 272 0.82 -5.83 21.29
CA GLU A 272 0.83 -7.31 21.31
C GLU A 272 -0.27 -7.88 20.41
N THR A 273 -1.52 -7.47 20.64
CA THR A 273 -2.67 -7.94 19.83
C THR A 273 -2.58 -7.42 18.39
N ALA A 274 -2.12 -6.19 18.18
CA ALA A 274 -1.88 -5.67 16.84
C ALA A 274 -0.83 -6.50 16.07
N ALA A 275 0.23 -6.96 16.73
CA ALA A 275 1.22 -7.86 16.15
C ALA A 275 0.63 -9.23 15.78
N GLU A 276 -0.26 -9.78 16.61
CA GLU A 276 -1.00 -11.01 16.29
C GLU A 276 -1.88 -10.82 15.05
N HIS A 277 -2.60 -9.70 14.94
CA HIS A 277 -3.40 -9.37 13.76
C HIS A 277 -2.54 -9.23 12.50
N ALA A 278 -1.40 -8.53 12.57
CA ALA A 278 -0.46 -8.42 11.46
C ALA A 278 0.02 -9.80 10.99
N SER A 279 0.44 -10.65 11.91
CA SER A 279 0.90 -12.01 11.62
C SER A 279 -0.19 -12.87 10.99
N ALA A 280 -1.43 -12.77 11.48
CA ALA A 280 -2.57 -13.52 10.95
C ALA A 280 -2.88 -13.15 9.49
N VAL A 281 -2.81 -11.86 9.12
CA VAL A 281 -3.14 -11.38 7.76
C VAL A 281 -1.98 -11.54 6.79
N VAL A 282 -0.76 -11.18 7.20
CA VAL A 282 0.44 -11.30 6.35
C VAL A 282 0.89 -12.76 6.20
N GLY A 283 0.54 -13.59 7.19
CA GLY A 283 0.89 -15.00 7.29
C GLY A 283 2.09 -15.24 8.19
N GLU A 284 1.94 -16.14 9.17
CA GLU A 284 2.92 -16.44 10.23
C GLU A 284 4.30 -16.85 9.68
N GLN A 285 4.33 -17.51 8.52
CA GLN A 285 5.61 -17.86 7.86
C GLN A 285 6.36 -16.65 7.32
N SER A 286 5.63 -15.61 6.89
CA SER A 286 6.20 -14.38 6.34
C SER A 286 6.48 -13.35 7.42
N LEU A 287 5.66 -13.31 8.45
CA LEU A 287 5.74 -12.42 9.60
C LEU A 287 5.38 -13.18 10.89
N PRO A 288 6.34 -13.87 11.54
CA PRO A 288 6.14 -14.47 12.84
C PRO A 288 5.69 -13.43 13.88
N VAL A 289 4.84 -13.82 14.84
CA VAL A 289 4.26 -12.88 15.84
C VAL A 289 5.33 -12.16 16.65
N ASP A 290 6.42 -12.83 17.02
CA ASP A 290 7.53 -12.23 17.75
C ASP A 290 8.28 -11.18 16.94
N VAL A 291 8.44 -11.37 15.64
CA VAL A 291 9.00 -10.38 14.71
C VAL A 291 8.01 -9.22 14.53
N ALA A 292 6.72 -9.49 14.37
CA ALA A 292 5.70 -8.45 14.28
C ALA A 292 5.68 -7.56 15.54
N ARG A 293 5.81 -8.18 16.72
CA ARG A 293 5.89 -7.45 18.01
C ARG A 293 7.10 -6.52 18.07
N GLN A 294 8.28 -7.00 17.66
CA GLN A 294 9.47 -6.17 17.61
C GLN A 294 9.33 -5.04 16.58
N ALA A 295 8.76 -5.32 15.42
CA ALA A 295 8.49 -4.31 14.41
C ALA A 295 7.53 -3.21 14.91
N MET A 296 6.54 -3.55 15.77
CA MET A 296 5.65 -2.55 16.40
C MET A 296 6.37 -1.62 17.39
N GLU A 297 7.52 -2.02 17.92
CA GLU A 297 8.35 -1.19 18.81
C GLU A 297 9.31 -0.28 18.03
N SER A 298 9.48 -0.51 16.75
CA SER A 298 10.35 0.28 15.87
C SER A 298 9.84 1.72 15.73
N PRO A 299 10.71 2.74 15.72
CA PRO A 299 10.33 4.11 15.42
C PRO A 299 9.77 4.28 14.00
N LEU A 300 10.05 3.35 13.09
CA LEU A 300 9.48 3.32 11.74
C LEU A 300 8.01 2.86 11.71
N SER A 301 7.45 2.42 12.82
CA SER A 301 6.04 2.01 12.97
C SER A 301 5.18 3.16 13.49
N ASN A 302 5.30 4.32 12.85
CA ASN A 302 4.56 5.54 13.19
C ASN A 302 3.20 5.56 12.47
N PHE A 303 2.21 4.81 13.00
CA PHE A 303 0.85 4.77 12.47
C PHE A 303 0.09 6.03 12.84
N ILE A 304 -0.56 6.66 11.85
CA ILE A 304 -1.25 7.94 11.96
C ILE A 304 -2.65 7.86 11.31
N THR A 305 -3.40 8.95 11.36
CA THR A 305 -4.68 9.07 10.64
C THR A 305 -4.81 10.41 9.93
N ASP A 306 -4.27 11.50 10.46
CA ASP A 306 -4.37 12.82 9.84
C ASP A 306 -3.58 12.86 8.51
N PRO A 307 -4.25 13.05 7.36
CA PRO A 307 -3.55 13.08 6.08
C PRO A 307 -2.65 14.31 5.88
N ARG A 308 -2.74 15.34 6.73
CA ARG A 308 -1.88 16.52 6.66
C ARG A 308 -0.44 16.21 7.04
N GLU A 309 -0.24 15.24 7.93
CA GLU A 309 1.08 14.85 8.39
C GLU A 309 1.99 14.38 7.24
N ILE A 310 1.40 13.81 6.17
CA ILE A 310 2.16 13.34 5.00
C ILE A 310 2.10 14.27 3.78
N GLU A 311 1.54 15.47 3.90
CA GLU A 311 1.37 16.38 2.74
C GLU A 311 2.70 16.81 2.13
N SER A 312 3.69 17.15 2.96
CA SER A 312 5.01 17.62 2.52
C SER A 312 5.74 16.57 1.68
N GLY A 313 5.83 15.34 2.18
CA GLY A 313 6.45 14.23 1.46
C GLY A 313 5.65 13.81 0.22
N THR A 314 4.31 13.89 0.27
CA THR A 314 3.47 13.58 -0.90
C THR A 314 3.74 14.51 -2.07
N LYS A 315 4.07 15.79 -1.85
CA LYS A 315 4.47 16.72 -2.94
C LYS A 315 5.74 16.23 -3.66
N ILE A 316 6.74 15.76 -2.91
CA ILE A 316 7.97 15.19 -3.46
C ILE A 316 7.63 13.91 -4.26
N PHE A 317 6.78 13.05 -3.69
CA PHE A 317 6.34 11.83 -4.37
C PHE A 317 5.57 12.10 -5.65
N ALA A 318 4.74 13.16 -5.72
CA ALA A 318 4.03 13.57 -6.92
C ALA A 318 5.00 14.04 -8.04
N GLU A 319 6.05 14.78 -7.68
CA GLU A 319 7.09 15.18 -8.64
C GLU A 319 7.84 13.96 -9.19
N TYR A 320 8.23 13.02 -8.33
CA TYR A 320 8.92 11.79 -8.75
C TYR A 320 8.01 10.85 -9.54
N ALA A 321 6.75 10.69 -9.17
CA ALA A 321 5.80 9.90 -9.92
C ALA A 321 5.63 10.43 -11.35
N ASN A 322 5.54 11.75 -11.51
CA ASN A 322 5.50 12.39 -12.84
C ASN A 322 6.84 12.23 -13.59
N ARG A 323 7.98 12.49 -12.95
CA ARG A 323 9.33 12.32 -13.54
C ARG A 323 9.56 10.89 -14.05
N LEU A 324 9.04 9.89 -13.36
CA LEU A 324 9.12 8.47 -13.73
C LEU A 324 7.99 8.02 -14.67
N GLY A 325 7.12 8.93 -15.12
CA GLY A 325 6.01 8.63 -16.04
C GLY A 325 4.93 7.72 -15.44
N LYS A 326 4.76 7.74 -14.10
CA LYS A 326 3.69 7.01 -13.42
C LYS A 326 2.39 7.81 -13.40
N THR A 327 2.49 9.15 -13.42
CA THR A 327 1.38 10.09 -13.60
C THR A 327 1.65 10.99 -14.80
N ASP A 328 0.59 11.46 -15.45
CA ASP A 328 0.68 12.37 -16.62
C ASP A 328 1.02 13.80 -16.17
N SER A 329 0.73 14.13 -14.91
CA SER A 329 0.98 15.45 -14.31
C SER A 329 1.52 15.35 -12.89
N THR A 330 2.19 16.41 -12.41
CA THR A 330 2.51 16.57 -10.98
C THR A 330 1.27 17.02 -10.24
N LEU A 331 0.72 16.14 -9.39
CA LEU A 331 -0.50 16.41 -8.64
C LEU A 331 -0.25 17.38 -7.48
N SER A 332 -1.17 18.32 -7.26
CA SER A 332 -1.18 19.17 -6.07
C SER A 332 -1.81 18.44 -4.87
N ALA A 333 -1.54 18.96 -3.65
CA ALA A 333 -2.16 18.41 -2.44
C ALA A 333 -3.70 18.44 -2.50
N GLU A 334 -4.29 19.53 -3.02
CA GLU A 334 -5.75 19.64 -3.16
C GLU A 334 -6.35 18.63 -4.16
N GLN A 335 -5.55 18.17 -5.13
CA GLN A 335 -5.99 17.11 -6.04
C GLN A 335 -5.96 15.74 -5.36
N VAL A 336 -4.96 15.49 -4.50
CA VAL A 336 -4.75 14.19 -3.85
C VAL A 336 -5.62 14.05 -2.61
N PHE A 337 -5.69 15.07 -1.74
CA PHE A 337 -6.29 14.97 -0.41
C PHE A 337 -7.67 15.62 -0.31
N ASP A 338 -8.50 15.10 0.59
CA ASP A 338 -9.65 15.76 1.16
C ASP A 338 -9.59 15.70 2.68
N TYR A 339 -9.32 16.83 3.30
CA TYR A 339 -9.19 16.96 4.76
C TYR A 339 -10.54 17.08 5.47
N SER A 340 -11.61 17.39 4.72
CA SER A 340 -12.92 17.69 5.31
C SER A 340 -13.53 16.51 6.07
N VAL A 341 -13.25 15.28 5.61
CA VAL A 341 -13.72 14.06 6.29
C VAL A 341 -13.05 13.91 7.65
N TYR A 342 -11.74 14.15 7.73
CA TYR A 342 -11.00 14.11 9.00
C TYR A 342 -11.42 15.25 9.94
N ASP A 343 -11.59 16.47 9.42
CA ASP A 343 -12.05 17.63 10.20
C ASP A 343 -13.44 17.41 10.80
N GLY A 344 -14.29 16.66 10.12
CA GLY A 344 -15.62 16.30 10.60
C GLY A 344 -15.64 15.30 11.76
N LEU A 345 -14.47 14.79 12.21
CA LEU A 345 -14.38 13.88 13.35
C LEU A 345 -14.35 14.61 14.71
N GLU A 346 -14.04 15.90 14.71
CA GLU A 346 -14.06 16.75 15.91
C GLU A 346 -15.50 17.24 16.18
#